data_f2622a10da6553b557592b25b42226d6
#
_entry.id   f2622a10da6553b557592b25b42226d6
#
_cell.length_a   1.000
_cell.length_b   1.000
_cell.length_c   1.000
_cell.angle_alpha   90.00
_cell.angle_beta   90.00
_cell.angle_gamma   90.00
#
_symmetry.space_group_name_H-M   'P 1'
#
loop_
_entity.id
_entity.type
_entity.pdbx_description
1 polymer ?
#
loop_
_entity_poly.entity_id
_entity_poly.type
_entity_poly.pdbx_seq_one_letter_code
_entity_poly.pdbx_strand_id
1 'polypeptide(L)'
;VPDYISAKIMRQLKNGNVYTCMGCRSFLTVEEKQKNPDGSYKFYGRFNQGVVTINLVDVACSSEGDFDKFWEILEDRLELCHRALRCRHERLLGTVSDVAPILWQYGALARLKKGETIDKLLYDGYSTISLGYAGIYEMCMRMYGKSHTDPEVRPFAMKVMQRLNDKCAEWRAAENISYSVYGTPMESTTYRFSKCLQKRFGIIPGVTDKNYIT
;
A
#
# COMPACT_ATOMS: atom_id res chain seq x y z
N VAL A 1 -0.43 11.60 18.71
CA VAL A 1 0.97 11.26 18.38
C VAL A 1 1.42 12.21 17.29
N PRO A 2 2.52 12.94 17.47
CA PRO A 2 3.02 13.82 16.43
C PRO A 2 3.67 13.02 15.28
N ASP A 3 3.36 13.40 14.05
CA ASP A 3 4.01 12.85 12.86
C ASP A 3 5.17 13.75 12.45
N TYR A 4 6.37 13.17 12.34
CA TYR A 4 7.56 13.89 11.94
C TYR A 4 7.83 13.72 10.45
N ILE A 5 7.82 14.82 9.70
CA ILE A 5 8.14 14.83 8.27
C ILE A 5 9.56 15.37 8.10
N SER A 6 10.41 14.60 7.43
CA SER A 6 11.78 15.02 7.15
C SER A 6 11.82 16.21 6.19
N ALA A 7 12.33 17.35 6.65
CA ALA A 7 12.53 18.52 5.80
C ALA A 7 13.47 18.23 4.61
N LYS A 8 14.44 17.33 4.79
CA LYS A 8 15.34 16.88 3.72
C LYS A 8 14.58 16.14 2.62
N ILE A 9 13.73 15.19 2.99
CA ILE A 9 12.89 14.43 2.04
C ILE A 9 11.93 15.37 1.30
N MET A 10 11.29 16.31 2.01
CA MET A 10 10.41 17.29 1.39
C MET A 10 11.13 18.12 0.30
N ARG A 11 12.32 18.63 0.61
CA ARG A 11 13.10 19.44 -0.34
C ARG A 11 13.59 18.62 -1.52
N GLN A 12 14.16 17.45 -1.29
CA GLN A 12 14.85 16.65 -2.31
C GLN A 12 13.92 15.86 -3.21
N LEU A 13 12.85 15.27 -2.64
CA LEU A 13 11.99 14.32 -3.36
C LEU A 13 10.61 14.87 -3.66
N LYS A 14 10.24 16.00 -3.05
CA LYS A 14 8.85 16.46 -3.06
C LYS A 14 8.71 17.95 -3.42
N ASN A 15 9.77 18.56 -3.95
CA ASN A 15 9.78 19.97 -4.38
C ASN A 15 9.22 20.95 -3.33
N GLY A 16 9.50 20.68 -2.04
CA GLY A 16 9.00 21.50 -0.94
C GLY A 16 7.55 21.23 -0.50
N ASN A 17 6.85 20.31 -1.16
CA ASN A 17 5.45 20.01 -0.80
C ASN A 17 5.37 19.15 0.47
N VAL A 18 4.47 19.54 1.37
CA VAL A 18 4.17 18.80 2.59
C VAL A 18 3.08 17.78 2.30
N TYR A 19 3.27 16.55 2.78
CA TYR A 19 2.30 15.45 2.65
C TYR A 19 1.56 15.27 3.95
N THR A 20 0.26 15.03 3.83
CA THR A 20 -0.52 14.57 4.97
C THR A 20 -0.26 13.08 5.17
N CYS A 21 0.17 12.70 6.37
CA CYS A 21 0.26 11.30 6.78
C CYS A 21 -1.14 10.68 6.82
N MET A 22 -1.23 9.44 6.35
CA MET A 22 -2.43 8.62 6.48
C MET A 22 -2.09 7.37 7.27
N GLY A 23 -2.45 7.37 8.54
CA GLY A 23 -2.02 6.32 9.46
C GLY A 23 -0.51 6.32 9.69
N CYS A 24 0.06 5.16 10.00
CA CYS A 24 1.43 5.06 10.53
C CYS A 24 2.54 5.10 9.47
N ARG A 25 2.27 4.72 8.22
CA ARG A 25 3.31 4.52 7.19
C ARG A 25 2.88 4.88 5.78
N SER A 26 1.75 5.57 5.62
CA SER A 26 1.25 5.99 4.31
C SER A 26 1.20 7.50 4.20
N PHE A 27 1.39 7.98 2.99
CA PHE A 27 1.26 9.39 2.64
C PHE A 27 0.39 9.52 1.41
N LEU A 28 -0.38 10.60 1.32
CA LEU A 28 -1.07 10.95 0.09
C LEU A 28 -0.05 11.29 -1.00
N THR A 29 -0.24 10.74 -2.17
CA THR A 29 0.60 11.08 -3.33
C THR A 29 0.32 12.50 -3.81
N VAL A 30 1.33 13.16 -4.37
CA VAL A 30 1.13 14.39 -5.14
C VAL A 30 0.29 14.04 -6.37
N GLU A 31 -0.74 14.83 -6.63
CA GLU A 31 -1.64 14.58 -7.73
C GLU A 31 -1.90 15.86 -8.52
N GLU A 32 -1.47 15.87 -9.78
CA GLU A 32 -1.60 17.03 -10.67
C GLU A 32 -3.05 17.46 -10.90
N LYS A 33 -3.98 16.51 -10.87
CA LYS A 33 -5.41 16.79 -11.02
C LYS A 33 -6.06 17.36 -9.75
N GLN A 34 -5.34 17.34 -8.63
CA GLN A 34 -5.85 17.78 -7.33
C GLN A 34 -5.07 19.01 -6.86
N LYS A 35 -5.47 20.17 -7.38
CA LYS A 35 -4.91 21.47 -7.00
C LYS A 35 -5.93 22.34 -6.31
N ASN A 36 -5.43 23.22 -5.45
CA ASN A 36 -6.20 24.31 -4.86
C ASN A 36 -6.38 25.43 -5.90
N PRO A 37 -7.31 26.38 -5.70
CA PRO A 37 -7.51 27.51 -6.60
C PRO A 37 -6.26 28.38 -6.81
N ASP A 38 -5.33 28.38 -5.86
CA ASP A 38 -4.04 29.09 -5.94
C ASP A 38 -2.94 28.33 -6.71
N GLY A 39 -3.27 27.15 -7.26
CA GLY A 39 -2.36 26.30 -8.01
C GLY A 39 -1.50 25.37 -7.14
N SER A 40 -1.53 25.49 -5.81
CA SER A 40 -0.84 24.56 -4.91
C SER A 40 -1.49 23.19 -4.90
N TYR A 41 -0.69 22.14 -4.56
CA TYR A 41 -1.24 20.79 -4.45
C TYR A 41 -2.15 20.63 -3.24
N LYS A 42 -3.27 19.93 -3.45
CA LYS A 42 -4.23 19.65 -2.40
C LYS A 42 -3.87 18.39 -1.64
N PHE A 43 -3.56 18.52 -0.36
CA PHE A 43 -3.26 17.38 0.52
C PHE A 43 -4.34 17.12 1.58
N TYR A 44 -5.05 18.13 2.00
CA TYR A 44 -6.12 18.03 2.99
C TYR A 44 -7.46 17.59 2.38
N GLY A 45 -8.28 16.93 3.17
CA GLY A 45 -9.61 16.47 2.75
C GLY A 45 -9.58 15.27 1.80
N ARG A 46 -8.40 14.71 1.49
CA ARG A 46 -8.21 13.48 0.72
C ARG A 46 -8.13 12.29 1.67
N PHE A 47 -8.36 11.08 1.17
CA PHE A 47 -8.43 9.88 2.00
C PHE A 47 -7.92 8.63 1.28
N ASN A 48 -7.77 7.53 2.04
CA ASN A 48 -7.45 6.22 1.51
C ASN A 48 -8.68 5.31 1.54
N GLN A 49 -8.98 4.65 0.43
CA GLN A 49 -10.13 3.74 0.28
C GLN A 49 -9.92 2.40 1.00
N GLY A 50 -8.68 2.06 1.32
CA GLY A 50 -8.32 0.84 2.03
C GLY A 50 -7.03 0.20 1.53
N VAL A 51 -6.66 -0.90 2.17
CA VAL A 51 -5.41 -1.62 1.93
C VAL A 51 -5.69 -3.10 1.66
N VAL A 52 -4.99 -3.68 0.70
CA VAL A 52 -4.82 -5.13 0.54
C VAL A 52 -3.34 -5.45 0.63
N THR A 53 -2.94 -6.33 1.53
CA THR A 53 -1.53 -6.60 1.82
C THR A 53 -1.08 -7.91 1.21
N ILE A 54 -0.03 -7.86 0.38
CA ILE A 54 0.69 -9.04 -0.10
C ILE A 54 1.64 -9.56 0.97
N ASN A 55 1.63 -10.88 1.17
CA ASN A 55 2.58 -11.58 2.04
C ASN A 55 3.79 -12.04 1.22
N LEU A 56 4.88 -11.28 1.26
CA LEU A 56 6.10 -11.59 0.50
C LEU A 56 6.79 -12.87 1.00
N VAL A 57 6.58 -13.24 2.26
CA VAL A 57 7.11 -14.48 2.82
C VAL A 57 6.42 -15.70 2.23
N ASP A 58 5.10 -15.62 2.00
CA ASP A 58 4.35 -16.71 1.33
C ASP A 58 4.86 -16.92 -0.10
N VAL A 59 5.15 -15.84 -0.82
CA VAL A 59 5.75 -15.92 -2.18
C VAL A 59 7.09 -16.65 -2.12
N ALA A 60 7.99 -16.23 -1.22
CA ALA A 60 9.32 -16.81 -1.08
C ALA A 60 9.29 -18.27 -0.61
N CYS A 61 8.39 -18.63 0.30
CA CYS A 61 8.25 -20.01 0.75
C CYS A 61 7.66 -20.91 -0.34
N SER A 62 6.69 -20.40 -1.11
CA SER A 62 6.04 -21.13 -2.19
C SER A 62 6.97 -21.36 -3.40
N SER A 63 7.96 -20.50 -3.60
CA SER A 63 8.97 -20.67 -4.67
C SER A 63 10.03 -21.72 -4.37
N GLU A 64 10.12 -22.18 -3.10
CA GLU A 64 11.08 -23.19 -2.65
C GLU A 64 12.56 -22.80 -2.86
N GLY A 65 12.84 -21.50 -3.04
CA GLY A 65 14.17 -20.94 -3.29
C GLY A 65 14.51 -20.76 -4.76
N ASP A 66 13.60 -21.11 -5.65
CA ASP A 66 13.72 -20.85 -7.09
C ASP A 66 13.33 -19.40 -7.40
N PHE A 67 14.26 -18.65 -8.04
CA PHE A 67 14.06 -17.24 -8.34
C PHE A 67 13.07 -16.99 -9.48
N ASP A 68 13.05 -17.83 -10.50
CA ASP A 68 12.12 -17.67 -11.63
C ASP A 68 10.69 -17.94 -11.15
N LYS A 69 10.50 -19.02 -10.42
CA LYS A 69 9.23 -19.35 -9.76
C LYS A 69 8.79 -18.28 -8.75
N PHE A 70 9.74 -17.63 -8.07
CA PHE A 70 9.43 -16.50 -7.18
C PHE A 70 8.74 -15.36 -7.95
N TRP A 71 9.29 -14.95 -9.09
CA TRP A 71 8.72 -13.87 -9.88
C TRP A 71 7.35 -14.24 -10.48
N GLU A 72 7.18 -15.46 -10.96
CA GLU A 72 5.87 -15.97 -11.44
C GLU A 72 4.81 -15.90 -10.34
N ILE A 73 5.11 -16.43 -9.16
CA ILE A 73 4.19 -16.41 -8.01
C ILE A 73 3.91 -14.97 -7.55
N LEU A 74 4.92 -14.10 -7.56
CA LEU A 74 4.74 -12.69 -7.21
C LEU A 74 3.73 -12.03 -8.15
N GLU A 75 3.84 -12.23 -9.46
CA GLU A 75 2.88 -11.68 -10.43
C GLU A 75 1.46 -12.20 -10.20
N ASP A 76 1.29 -13.50 -9.98
CA ASP A 76 -0.02 -14.09 -9.66
C ASP A 76 -0.62 -13.48 -8.39
N ARG A 77 0.18 -13.28 -7.34
CA ARG A 77 -0.27 -12.66 -6.09
C ARG A 77 -0.60 -11.18 -6.25
N LEU A 78 0.14 -10.47 -7.10
CA LEU A 78 -0.15 -9.07 -7.42
C LEU A 78 -1.48 -8.94 -8.17
N GLU A 79 -1.77 -9.84 -9.10
CA GLU A 79 -3.08 -9.88 -9.78
C GLU A 79 -4.22 -10.14 -8.79
N LEU A 80 -4.06 -11.07 -7.85
CA LEU A 80 -5.03 -11.29 -6.79
C LEU A 80 -5.24 -10.06 -5.89
N CYS A 81 -4.15 -9.37 -5.55
CA CYS A 81 -4.21 -8.13 -4.78
C CYS A 81 -4.95 -7.04 -5.57
N HIS A 82 -4.67 -6.90 -6.87
CA HIS A 82 -5.37 -5.96 -7.74
C HIS A 82 -6.88 -6.21 -7.76
N ARG A 83 -7.30 -7.44 -8.00
CA ARG A 83 -8.72 -7.83 -7.97
C ARG A 83 -9.37 -7.51 -6.63
N ALA A 84 -8.70 -7.78 -5.52
CA ALA A 84 -9.20 -7.47 -4.19
C ALA A 84 -9.29 -5.95 -3.93
N LEU A 85 -8.33 -5.17 -4.42
CA LEU A 85 -8.36 -3.70 -4.38
C LEU A 85 -9.53 -3.16 -5.22
N ARG A 86 -9.74 -3.73 -6.42
CA ARG A 86 -10.90 -3.39 -7.27
C ARG A 86 -12.23 -3.68 -6.57
N CYS A 87 -12.39 -4.85 -5.95
CA CYS A 87 -13.59 -5.16 -5.18
C CYS A 87 -13.84 -4.15 -4.05
N ARG A 88 -12.78 -3.68 -3.38
CA ARG A 88 -12.92 -2.64 -2.33
C ARG A 88 -13.35 -1.30 -2.93
N HIS A 89 -12.76 -0.89 -4.03
CA HIS A 89 -13.12 0.33 -4.75
C HIS A 89 -14.58 0.29 -5.23
N GLU A 90 -14.97 -0.76 -5.91
CA GLU A 90 -16.32 -0.97 -6.44
C GLU A 90 -17.38 -1.00 -5.35
N ARG A 91 -17.04 -1.53 -4.17
CA ARG A 91 -17.95 -1.52 -3.01
C ARG A 91 -18.28 -0.12 -2.48
N LEU A 92 -17.43 0.87 -2.76
CA LEU A 92 -17.66 2.26 -2.37
C LEU A 92 -18.52 3.04 -3.38
N LEU A 93 -18.59 2.58 -4.62
CA LEU A 93 -19.42 3.23 -5.66
C LEU A 93 -20.90 3.25 -5.25
N GLY A 94 -21.55 4.38 -5.52
CA GLY A 94 -22.94 4.61 -5.16
C GLY A 94 -23.18 4.90 -3.68
N THR A 95 -22.12 4.94 -2.84
CA THR A 95 -22.26 5.31 -1.43
C THR A 95 -22.69 6.78 -1.33
N VAL A 96 -23.81 7.02 -0.66
CA VAL A 96 -24.31 8.38 -0.44
C VAL A 96 -23.66 9.05 0.76
N SER A 97 -23.49 10.35 0.72
CA SER A 97 -22.85 11.15 1.76
C SER A 97 -23.55 11.03 3.14
N ASP A 98 -24.82 10.60 3.13
CA ASP A 98 -25.62 10.38 4.36
C ASP A 98 -25.14 9.19 5.20
N VAL A 99 -24.36 8.27 4.62
CA VAL A 99 -23.78 7.13 5.36
C VAL A 99 -22.84 7.59 6.48
N ALA A 100 -22.09 8.66 6.24
CA ALA A 100 -21.21 9.26 7.26
C ALA A 100 -21.19 10.80 7.11
N PRO A 101 -22.26 11.50 7.54
CA PRO A 101 -22.41 12.94 7.30
C PRO A 101 -21.26 13.78 7.88
N ILE A 102 -20.73 13.38 9.06
CA ILE A 102 -19.59 14.07 9.70
C ILE A 102 -18.36 14.06 8.78
N LEU A 103 -18.12 12.97 8.04
CA LEU A 103 -16.99 12.89 7.13
C LEU A 103 -17.27 13.59 5.80
N TRP A 104 -18.43 13.31 5.19
CA TRP A 104 -18.69 13.68 3.82
C TRP A 104 -19.38 15.03 3.64
N GLN A 105 -20.23 15.44 4.57
CA GLN A 105 -21.02 16.67 4.46
C GLN A 105 -20.43 17.82 5.30
N TYR A 106 -20.04 17.55 6.55
CA TYR A 106 -19.68 18.59 7.53
C TYR A 106 -18.21 18.59 7.93
N GLY A 107 -17.48 17.53 7.64
CA GLY A 107 -16.08 17.35 8.03
C GLY A 107 -15.08 18.01 7.11
N ALA A 108 -13.82 17.59 7.25
CA ALA A 108 -12.69 18.10 6.47
C ALA A 108 -12.62 17.52 5.04
N LEU A 109 -13.39 16.48 4.71
CA LEU A 109 -13.41 15.86 3.39
C LEU A 109 -14.14 16.76 2.37
N ALA A 110 -14.82 16.22 1.41
CA ALA A 110 -15.30 16.94 0.23
C ALA A 110 -16.45 17.91 0.46
N ARG A 111 -17.10 17.92 1.63
CA ARG A 111 -18.30 18.72 1.94
C ARG A 111 -19.39 18.56 0.87
N LEU A 112 -19.75 17.30 0.64
CA LEU A 112 -20.82 16.94 -0.29
C LEU A 112 -22.18 17.40 0.22
N LYS A 113 -23.13 17.59 -0.70
CA LYS A 113 -24.52 17.82 -0.34
C LYS A 113 -25.16 16.52 0.17
N LYS A 114 -26.23 16.67 0.96
CA LYS A 114 -27.04 15.54 1.39
C LYS A 114 -27.55 14.74 0.17
N GLY A 115 -27.43 13.41 0.23
CA GLY A 115 -27.83 12.52 -0.86
C GLY A 115 -26.87 12.45 -2.06
N GLU A 116 -25.81 13.26 -2.09
CA GLU A 116 -24.79 13.21 -3.14
C GLU A 116 -23.89 11.98 -2.94
N THR A 117 -23.54 11.26 -4.03
CA THR A 117 -22.65 10.12 -3.97
C THR A 117 -21.19 10.55 -3.85
N ILE A 118 -20.34 9.67 -3.24
CA ILE A 118 -18.92 9.92 -3.10
C ILE A 118 -18.10 9.54 -4.34
N ASP A 119 -18.74 9.08 -5.42
CA ASP A 119 -18.10 8.49 -6.60
C ASP A 119 -17.00 9.37 -7.19
N LYS A 120 -17.26 10.68 -7.30
CA LYS A 120 -16.28 11.65 -7.81
C LYS A 120 -15.01 11.78 -6.96
N LEU A 121 -15.05 11.29 -5.71
CA LEU A 121 -13.91 11.30 -4.80
C LEU A 121 -13.06 10.03 -4.92
N LEU A 122 -13.50 9.03 -5.68
CA LEU A 122 -12.83 7.74 -5.82
C LEU A 122 -11.83 7.72 -6.99
N TYR A 123 -11.89 8.72 -7.87
CA TYR A 123 -11.09 8.84 -9.10
C TYR A 123 -10.22 10.09 -9.10
N ASP A 124 -9.48 10.29 -10.18
CA ASP A 124 -8.66 11.48 -10.45
C ASP A 124 -7.66 11.81 -9.34
N GLY A 125 -7.22 10.80 -8.60
CA GLY A 125 -6.25 10.98 -7.52
C GLY A 125 -6.78 11.68 -6.27
N TYR A 126 -8.08 11.97 -6.17
CA TYR A 126 -8.64 12.57 -4.95
C TYR A 126 -8.44 11.66 -3.73
N SER A 127 -8.71 10.39 -3.87
CA SER A 127 -8.38 9.36 -2.89
C SER A 127 -7.36 8.37 -3.43
N THR A 128 -6.72 7.64 -2.54
CA THR A 128 -5.79 6.55 -2.87
C THR A 128 -6.36 5.21 -2.43
N ILE A 129 -5.89 4.13 -3.05
CA ILE A 129 -6.09 2.77 -2.57
C ILE A 129 -4.73 2.09 -2.52
N SER A 130 -4.44 1.31 -1.47
CA SER A 130 -3.07 0.92 -1.18
C SER A 130 -2.82 -0.57 -1.36
N LEU A 131 -1.79 -0.89 -2.15
CA LEU A 131 -1.13 -2.19 -2.16
C LEU A 131 -0.18 -2.25 -0.95
N GLY A 132 -0.60 -2.93 0.10
CA GLY A 132 0.23 -3.19 1.27
C GLY A 132 1.25 -4.30 1.01
N TYR A 133 2.37 -4.26 1.70
CA TYR A 133 3.33 -5.36 1.73
C TYR A 133 3.81 -5.63 3.15
N ALA A 134 4.24 -6.86 3.41
CA ALA A 134 4.89 -7.27 4.65
C ALA A 134 5.85 -8.42 4.39
N GLY A 135 6.92 -8.51 5.20
CA GLY A 135 7.83 -9.64 5.21
C GLY A 135 9.04 -9.52 4.28
N ILE A 136 9.56 -8.31 4.03
CA ILE A 136 10.78 -8.14 3.21
C ILE A 136 11.97 -8.84 3.84
N TYR A 137 12.16 -8.72 5.15
CA TYR A 137 13.25 -9.38 5.85
C TYR A 137 13.17 -10.90 5.70
N GLU A 138 12.04 -11.48 6.04
CA GLU A 138 11.82 -12.93 6.01
C GLU A 138 11.86 -13.48 4.58
N MET A 139 11.36 -12.74 3.60
CA MET A 139 11.51 -13.05 2.18
C MET A 139 12.98 -13.19 1.79
N CYS A 140 13.81 -12.21 2.14
CA CYS A 140 15.24 -12.24 1.86
C CYS A 140 15.96 -13.37 2.61
N MET A 141 15.61 -13.59 3.87
CA MET A 141 16.12 -14.74 4.65
C MET A 141 15.77 -16.07 3.97
N ARG A 142 14.57 -16.22 3.42
CA ARG A 142 14.15 -17.46 2.75
C ARG A 142 14.87 -17.67 1.42
N MET A 143 15.13 -16.59 0.65
CA MET A 143 15.72 -16.68 -0.69
C MET A 143 17.26 -16.72 -0.67
N TYR A 144 17.91 -16.03 0.28
CA TYR A 144 19.36 -15.85 0.33
C TYR A 144 20.01 -16.33 1.64
N GLY A 145 19.24 -16.61 2.69
CA GLY A 145 19.77 -16.84 4.03
C GLY A 145 20.36 -15.57 4.70
N LYS A 146 20.14 -14.40 4.13
CA LYS A 146 20.69 -13.12 4.57
C LYS A 146 19.63 -12.03 4.64
N SER A 147 19.85 -11.00 5.45
CA SER A 147 18.98 -9.83 5.59
C SER A 147 18.93 -8.98 4.31
N HIS A 148 17.82 -8.28 4.10
CA HIS A 148 17.68 -7.25 3.05
C HIS A 148 18.67 -6.07 3.20
N THR A 149 19.32 -5.92 4.36
CA THR A 149 20.37 -4.91 4.59
C THR A 149 21.74 -5.34 4.09
N ASP A 150 21.94 -6.65 3.82
CA ASP A 150 23.16 -7.16 3.24
C ASP A 150 23.35 -6.58 1.83
N PRO A 151 24.56 -6.05 1.49
CA PRO A 151 24.83 -5.45 0.19
C PRO A 151 24.55 -6.39 -1.00
N GLU A 152 24.71 -7.70 -0.81
CA GLU A 152 24.47 -8.72 -1.85
C GLU A 152 22.97 -8.97 -2.11
N VAL A 153 22.16 -8.87 -1.06
CA VAL A 153 20.69 -9.13 -1.10
C VAL A 153 19.88 -7.87 -1.41
N ARG A 154 20.41 -6.71 -1.02
CA ARG A 154 19.74 -5.41 -1.18
C ARG A 154 19.22 -5.16 -2.60
N PRO A 155 19.95 -5.47 -3.70
CA PRO A 155 19.42 -5.29 -5.05
C PRO A 155 18.15 -6.09 -5.33
N PHE A 156 18.04 -7.31 -4.82
CA PHE A 156 16.83 -8.12 -4.93
C PHE A 156 15.65 -7.50 -4.20
N ALA A 157 15.84 -7.10 -2.94
CA ALA A 157 14.79 -6.43 -2.18
C ALA A 157 14.30 -5.15 -2.88
N MET A 158 15.23 -4.34 -3.40
CA MET A 158 14.90 -3.14 -4.16
C MET A 158 14.15 -3.45 -5.46
N LYS A 159 14.51 -4.52 -6.18
CA LYS A 159 13.81 -4.97 -7.38
C LYS A 159 12.36 -5.38 -7.07
N VAL A 160 12.14 -6.09 -5.97
CA VAL A 160 10.77 -6.42 -5.51
C VAL A 160 9.98 -5.16 -5.23
N MET A 161 10.53 -4.21 -4.47
CA MET A 161 9.87 -2.94 -4.17
C MET A 161 9.58 -2.12 -5.42
N GLN A 162 10.52 -2.09 -6.38
CA GLN A 162 10.30 -1.43 -7.66
C GLN A 162 9.13 -2.08 -8.41
N ARG A 163 9.07 -3.41 -8.45
CA ARG A 163 7.97 -4.12 -9.13
C ARG A 163 6.60 -3.79 -8.53
N LEU A 164 6.49 -3.67 -7.19
CA LEU A 164 5.25 -3.24 -6.54
C LEU A 164 4.84 -1.83 -6.99
N ASN A 165 5.80 -0.91 -7.08
CA ASN A 165 5.55 0.46 -7.56
C ASN A 165 5.14 0.48 -9.03
N ASP A 166 5.81 -0.29 -9.89
CA ASP A 166 5.52 -0.38 -11.32
C ASP A 166 4.09 -0.89 -11.53
N LYS A 167 3.67 -1.93 -10.79
CA LYS A 167 2.28 -2.42 -10.85
C LYS A 167 1.26 -1.36 -10.42
N CYS A 168 1.52 -0.63 -9.36
CA CYS A 168 0.64 0.46 -8.96
C CYS A 168 0.55 1.54 -10.06
N ALA A 169 1.65 1.84 -10.75
CA ALA A 169 1.66 2.78 -11.86
C ALA A 169 0.89 2.26 -13.09
N GLU A 170 1.08 0.97 -13.45
CA GLU A 170 0.36 0.29 -14.52
C GLU A 170 -1.17 0.34 -14.28
N TRP A 171 -1.63 -0.06 -13.10
CA TRP A 171 -3.06 -0.04 -12.74
C TRP A 171 -3.65 1.37 -12.72
N ARG A 172 -2.89 2.33 -12.18
CA ARG A 172 -3.29 3.74 -12.17
C ARG A 172 -3.50 4.30 -13.59
N ALA A 173 -2.58 3.98 -14.49
CA ALA A 173 -2.68 4.42 -15.89
C ALA A 173 -3.89 3.81 -16.61
N ALA A 174 -4.21 2.54 -16.32
CA ALA A 174 -5.32 1.82 -16.93
C ALA A 174 -6.70 2.23 -16.40
N GLU A 175 -6.80 2.60 -15.12
CA GLU A 175 -8.11 2.67 -14.43
C GLU A 175 -8.46 4.04 -13.85
N ASN A 176 -7.55 5.00 -13.89
CA ASN A 176 -7.73 6.33 -13.27
C ASN A 176 -8.00 6.27 -11.74
N ILE A 177 -7.56 5.19 -11.09
CA ILE A 177 -7.61 5.00 -9.64
C ILE A 177 -6.20 5.19 -9.09
N SER A 178 -6.03 5.96 -8.02
CA SER A 178 -4.70 6.26 -7.47
C SER A 178 -4.22 5.12 -6.57
N TYR A 179 -3.56 4.13 -7.16
CA TYR A 179 -2.88 3.05 -6.45
C TYR A 179 -1.56 3.54 -5.85
N SER A 180 -1.25 3.08 -4.63
CA SER A 180 0.00 3.42 -3.94
C SER A 180 0.54 2.23 -3.15
N VAL A 181 1.86 2.13 -3.03
CA VAL A 181 2.48 1.11 -2.18
C VAL A 181 2.45 1.55 -0.71
N TYR A 182 2.24 0.60 0.19
CA TYR A 182 2.06 0.84 1.62
C TYR A 182 2.79 -0.21 2.48
N GLY A 183 3.72 0.22 3.33
CA GLY A 183 4.34 -0.65 4.32
C GLY A 183 3.34 -0.98 5.42
N THR A 184 2.77 -2.19 5.41
CA THR A 184 1.67 -2.56 6.33
C THR A 184 2.16 -2.70 7.77
N PRO A 185 1.72 -1.85 8.72
CA PRO A 185 2.14 -1.90 10.12
C PRO A 185 1.17 -2.67 11.01
N MET A 186 0.18 -3.34 10.42
CA MET A 186 -0.94 -3.93 11.18
C MET A 186 -0.52 -5.22 11.88
N GLU A 187 -0.34 -5.16 13.17
CA GLU A 187 0.07 -6.28 14.02
C GLU A 187 -0.85 -7.49 13.89
N SER A 188 -2.16 -7.28 13.81
CA SER A 188 -3.14 -8.35 13.60
C SER A 188 -2.94 -9.07 12.25
N THR A 189 -2.61 -8.34 11.20
CA THR A 189 -2.34 -8.89 9.87
C THR A 189 -1.02 -9.64 9.85
N THR A 190 0.05 -9.05 10.37
CA THR A 190 1.38 -9.65 10.40
C THR A 190 1.43 -10.88 11.31
N TYR A 191 0.71 -10.86 12.44
CA TYR A 191 0.50 -12.03 13.29
C TYR A 191 -0.24 -13.16 12.55
N ARG A 192 -1.36 -12.84 11.91
CA ARG A 192 -2.14 -13.81 11.14
C ARG A 192 -1.31 -14.42 10.01
N PHE A 193 -0.53 -13.62 9.30
CA PHE A 193 0.37 -14.09 8.26
C PHE A 193 1.40 -15.06 8.82
N SER A 194 2.03 -14.73 9.95
CA SER A 194 2.97 -15.64 10.61
C SER A 194 2.31 -16.98 10.95
N LYS A 195 1.11 -16.99 11.57
CA LYS A 195 0.41 -18.23 11.92
C LYS A 195 0.00 -19.05 10.70
N CYS A 196 -0.44 -18.41 9.63
CA CYS A 196 -0.75 -19.09 8.37
C CYS A 196 0.51 -19.71 7.73
N LEU A 197 1.64 -18.98 7.74
CA LEU A 197 2.93 -19.49 7.25
C LEU A 197 3.39 -20.71 8.04
N GLN A 198 3.33 -20.66 9.38
CA GLN A 198 3.68 -21.79 10.25
C GLN A 198 2.83 -23.01 9.95
N LYS A 199 1.50 -22.83 9.77
CA LYS A 199 0.59 -23.93 9.43
C LYS A 199 0.89 -24.53 8.05
N ARG A 200 1.28 -23.69 7.07
CA ARG A 200 1.47 -24.11 5.67
C ARG A 200 2.84 -24.69 5.41
N PHE A 201 3.88 -24.11 5.97
CA PHE A 201 5.28 -24.41 5.66
C PHE A 201 6.08 -24.96 6.85
N GLY A 202 5.46 -25.04 8.04
CA GLY A 202 6.16 -25.40 9.26
C GLY A 202 7.02 -24.27 9.82
N ILE A 203 7.91 -24.63 10.76
CA ILE A 203 8.84 -23.70 11.38
C ILE A 203 10.14 -23.68 10.56
N ILE A 204 10.42 -22.56 9.94
CA ILE A 204 11.67 -22.29 9.21
C ILE A 204 12.46 -21.25 10.00
N PRO A 205 13.66 -21.58 10.51
CA PRO A 205 14.47 -20.66 11.31
C PRO A 205 14.75 -19.34 10.60
N GLY A 206 14.53 -18.22 11.29
CA GLY A 206 14.71 -16.87 10.76
C GLY A 206 13.61 -16.39 9.79
N VAL A 207 12.67 -17.26 9.44
CA VAL A 207 11.60 -16.97 8.47
C VAL A 207 10.21 -17.08 9.10
N THR A 208 9.81 -18.27 9.55
CA THR A 208 8.45 -18.53 10.10
C THR A 208 8.44 -18.80 11.59
N ASP A 209 9.58 -18.78 12.26
CA ASP A 209 9.78 -19.06 13.70
C ASP A 209 9.37 -17.90 14.62
N LYS A 210 8.71 -16.88 14.08
CA LYS A 210 8.29 -15.66 14.78
C LYS A 210 6.78 -15.59 14.95
N ASN A 211 6.33 -14.76 15.89
CA ASN A 211 4.91 -14.47 16.07
C ASN A 211 4.37 -13.43 15.07
N TYR A 212 5.24 -12.60 14.51
CA TYR A 212 4.92 -11.55 13.55
C TYR A 212 5.94 -11.59 12.40
N ILE A 213 5.53 -11.20 11.21
CA ILE A 213 6.43 -10.87 10.11
C ILE A 213 6.64 -9.36 10.05
N THR A 214 7.78 -8.92 9.49
CA THR A 214 8.17 -7.50 9.41
C THR A 214 7.62 -6.78 8.19
#